data_99d369a5082f30b804e6e52d616382f0
#
_entry.id   99d369a5082f30b804e6e52d616382f0
#
_cell.length_a   1.000
_cell.length_b   1.000
_cell.length_c   1.000
_cell.angle_alpha   90.00
_cell.angle_beta   90.00
_cell.angle_gamma   90.00
#
_symmetry.space_group_name_H-M   'P 1'
#
loop_
_entity.id
_entity.type
_entity.pdbx_description
1 polymer ?
#
loop_
_entity_poly.entity_id
_entity_poly.type
_entity_poly.pdbx_seq_one_letter_code
_entity_poly.pdbx_strand_id
1 'polypeptide(L)'
;NYLFYQPKELWQYDAALFSCDRNEIRAYMLRRLKPGLGGGKTTFVTVDEVASAHMKELAMVYPVLNEDKAKEADAMFCKFIESVFDKRIVSSVFLTGEGFENNWYPKALRVLCNGRRAFIGNNLYSKGACYTAYRKLFMHIENPVYLSEDKLTDQITVNMRVDGQEMWYPIVSWGAHWYESNNQWEVLLEDVEDIEFHIESLIQGNVKTEKISLDGFPKRAEYSTRLQIEILFLDEKTCRIT
;
A
#
# COMPACT_ATOMS: atom_id res chain seq x y z
N ASN A 1 4.91 2.48 11.71
CA ASN A 1 5.14 2.83 13.14
C ASN A 1 4.24 3.96 13.61
N TYR A 2 4.11 5.09 12.88
CA TYR A 2 3.24 6.20 13.26
C TYR A 2 1.83 5.75 13.62
N LEU A 3 1.20 4.92 12.80
CA LEU A 3 -0.17 4.43 13.02
C LEU A 3 -0.38 3.71 14.37
N PHE A 4 0.64 3.04 14.91
CA PHE A 4 0.51 2.31 16.18
C PHE A 4 0.35 3.20 17.40
N TYR A 5 0.90 4.41 17.31
CA TYR A 5 0.88 5.38 18.42
C TYR A 5 -0.27 6.37 18.30
N GLN A 6 -1.13 6.21 17.29
CA GLN A 6 -2.29 7.06 17.10
C GLN A 6 -3.57 6.40 17.63
N PRO A 7 -4.53 7.20 18.11
CA PRO A 7 -5.88 6.71 18.41
C PRO A 7 -6.47 6.00 17.16
N LYS A 8 -7.19 4.89 17.40
CA LYS A 8 -7.77 4.08 16.31
C LYS A 8 -8.72 4.86 15.40
N GLU A 9 -9.34 5.90 15.92
CA GLU A 9 -10.24 6.81 15.20
C GLU A 9 -9.52 7.56 14.07
N LEU A 10 -8.22 7.84 14.23
CA LEU A 10 -7.41 8.49 13.22
C LEU A 10 -6.91 7.54 12.13
N TRP A 11 -7.05 6.24 12.34
CA TRP A 11 -6.57 5.25 11.37
C TRP A 11 -7.40 5.18 10.10
N GLN A 12 -8.57 5.80 10.07
CA GLN A 12 -9.40 5.90 8.87
C GLN A 12 -8.95 7.00 7.91
N TYR A 13 -8.05 7.89 8.33
CA TYR A 13 -7.57 9.01 7.56
C TYR A 13 -6.15 8.78 7.09
N ASP A 14 -5.81 9.38 5.96
CA ASP A 14 -4.47 9.32 5.40
C ASP A 14 -3.48 10.15 6.22
N ALA A 15 -2.19 9.83 6.11
CA ALA A 15 -1.09 10.66 6.58
C ALA A 15 -0.21 11.06 5.40
N ALA A 16 0.09 12.35 5.28
CA ALA A 16 0.93 12.88 4.22
C ALA A 16 2.37 13.09 4.68
N LEU A 17 3.32 12.85 3.79
CA LEU A 17 4.71 13.22 3.96
C LEU A 17 5.13 14.09 2.79
N PHE A 18 5.63 15.28 3.06
CA PHE A 18 6.31 16.11 2.09
C PHE A 18 7.83 16.01 2.33
N SER A 19 8.55 15.60 1.30
CA SER A 19 10.01 15.59 1.29
C SER A 19 10.49 16.71 0.38
N CYS A 20 11.34 17.58 0.88
CA CYS A 20 11.93 18.66 0.10
C CYS A 20 13.44 18.54 0.07
N ASP A 21 13.97 18.14 -1.07
CA ASP A 21 15.40 18.08 -1.35
C ASP A 21 15.77 19.15 -2.36
N ARG A 22 16.61 20.08 -1.94
CA ARG A 22 17.14 21.19 -2.77
C ARG A 22 16.02 21.95 -3.50
N ASN A 23 15.61 21.49 -4.69
CA ASN A 23 14.66 22.16 -5.57
C ASN A 23 13.47 21.28 -5.96
N GLU A 24 13.34 20.11 -5.35
CA GLU A 24 12.23 19.21 -5.61
C GLU A 24 11.42 18.93 -4.33
N ILE A 25 10.11 19.09 -4.43
CA ILE A 25 9.19 18.67 -3.38
C ILE A 25 8.41 17.47 -3.89
N ARG A 26 8.44 16.38 -3.12
CA ARG A 26 7.64 15.16 -3.34
C ARG A 26 6.64 15.00 -2.24
N ALA A 27 5.44 14.60 -2.60
CA ALA A 27 4.38 14.29 -1.66
C ALA A 27 4.07 12.78 -1.68
N TYR A 28 4.14 12.18 -0.52
CA TYR A 28 3.79 10.77 -0.29
C TYR A 28 2.55 10.68 0.57
N MET A 29 1.72 9.68 0.30
CA MET A 29 0.52 9.41 1.06
C MET A 29 0.59 8.03 1.68
N LEU A 30 0.57 7.98 3.00
CA LEU A 30 0.41 6.74 3.76
C LEU A 30 -1.08 6.45 3.88
N ARG A 31 -1.52 5.35 3.29
CA ARG A 31 -2.90 4.88 3.33
C ARG A 31 -3.00 3.53 4.01
N ARG A 32 -4.09 3.34 4.72
CA ARG A 32 -4.44 2.08 5.33
C ARG A 32 -5.49 1.38 4.47
N LEU A 33 -5.22 0.13 4.15
CA LEU A 33 -6.12 -0.74 3.43
C LEU A 33 -6.66 -1.81 4.38
N LYS A 34 -7.95 -2.11 4.23
CA LYS A 34 -8.60 -3.21 4.94
C LYS A 34 -9.10 -4.20 3.92
N PRO A 35 -8.87 -5.50 4.13
CA PRO A 35 -9.51 -6.53 3.33
C PRO A 35 -11.04 -6.39 3.38
N GLY A 36 -11.70 -6.83 2.32
CA GLY A 36 -13.16 -6.94 2.27
C GLY A 36 -13.73 -7.95 3.27
N LEU A 37 -14.96 -8.37 3.05
CA LEU A 37 -15.64 -9.38 3.86
C LEU A 37 -14.88 -10.71 3.77
N GLY A 38 -14.22 -11.09 4.87
CA GLY A 38 -13.44 -12.33 4.95
C GLY A 38 -11.93 -12.16 5.18
N GLY A 39 -11.39 -10.96 5.05
CA GLY A 39 -9.94 -10.68 5.08
C GLY A 39 -9.26 -10.66 6.45
N GLY A 40 -9.87 -11.16 7.49
CA GLY A 40 -9.24 -11.31 8.80
C GLY A 40 -8.91 -9.98 9.51
N LYS A 41 -8.07 -10.06 10.54
CA LYS A 41 -7.65 -8.89 11.37
C LYS A 41 -6.42 -8.17 10.83
N THR A 42 -5.87 -8.59 9.71
CA THR A 42 -4.65 -8.02 9.14
C THR A 42 -4.92 -6.62 8.58
N THR A 43 -4.06 -5.69 8.89
CA THR A 43 -4.08 -4.33 8.35
C THR A 43 -2.94 -4.18 7.36
N PHE A 44 -3.25 -3.69 6.19
CA PHE A 44 -2.27 -3.39 5.15
C PHE A 44 -2.05 -1.89 5.05
N VAL A 45 -0.85 -1.48 4.68
CA VAL A 45 -0.48 -0.07 4.49
C VAL A 45 0.29 0.10 3.19
N THR A 46 -0.05 1.14 2.43
CA THR A 46 0.73 1.61 1.28
C THR A 46 1.33 2.98 1.57
N VAL A 47 2.44 3.27 0.91
CA VAL A 47 3.02 4.61 0.84
C VAL A 47 3.25 4.90 -0.63
N ASP A 48 2.43 5.76 -1.19
CA ASP A 48 2.48 6.08 -2.60
C ASP A 48 2.97 7.51 -2.80
N GLU A 49 3.85 7.74 -3.77
CA GLU A 49 4.14 9.08 -4.26
C GLU A 49 2.92 9.56 -5.06
N VAL A 50 2.31 10.64 -4.59
CA VAL A 50 1.06 11.14 -5.17
C VAL A 50 1.24 12.39 -6.01
N ALA A 51 2.33 13.11 -5.81
CA ALA A 51 2.70 14.29 -6.59
C ALA A 51 4.17 14.64 -6.38
N SER A 52 4.77 15.27 -7.38
CA SER A 52 6.06 15.93 -7.26
C SER A 52 6.03 17.28 -7.96
N ALA A 53 6.83 18.23 -7.48
CA ALA A 53 6.98 19.54 -8.08
C ALA A 53 8.44 19.97 -8.03
N HIS A 54 8.92 20.45 -9.16
CA HIS A 54 10.23 21.03 -9.27
C HIS A 54 10.11 22.55 -9.07
N MET A 55 10.72 23.05 -7.99
CA MET A 55 10.68 24.46 -7.62
C MET A 55 12.08 25.04 -7.74
N LYS A 56 12.38 25.68 -8.88
CA LYS A 56 13.68 26.31 -9.14
C LYS A 56 14.05 27.34 -8.06
N GLU A 57 13.07 28.01 -7.51
CA GLU A 57 13.20 28.99 -6.46
C GLU A 57 13.77 28.39 -5.17
N LEU A 58 13.48 27.10 -4.88
CA LEU A 58 14.00 26.39 -3.73
C LEU A 58 15.49 26.05 -3.85
N ALA A 59 16.02 25.94 -5.07
CA ALA A 59 17.47 25.75 -5.28
C ALA A 59 18.30 26.89 -4.71
N MET A 60 17.64 28.05 -4.48
CA MET A 60 18.27 29.25 -3.93
C MET A 60 18.10 29.37 -2.40
N VAL A 61 17.48 28.37 -1.74
CA VAL A 61 17.32 28.36 -0.27
C VAL A 61 18.67 28.23 0.44
N TYR A 62 19.69 27.73 -0.23
CA TYR A 62 21.05 27.70 0.28
C TYR A 62 21.92 28.74 -0.47
N PRO A 63 22.44 29.79 0.21
CA PRO A 63 22.38 30.04 1.64
C PRO A 63 21.36 31.10 2.08
N VAL A 64 20.70 31.88 1.23
CA VAL A 64 19.73 32.91 1.66
C VAL A 64 18.71 33.23 0.57
N LEU A 65 17.45 32.82 0.77
CA LEU A 65 16.33 33.39 0.05
C LEU A 65 16.13 34.85 0.47
N ASN A 66 16.03 35.77 -0.51
CA ASN A 66 15.50 37.07 -0.18
C ASN A 66 13.99 36.95 0.15
N GLU A 67 13.44 37.91 0.90
CA GLU A 67 12.06 37.85 1.38
C GLU A 67 11.01 37.65 0.27
N ASP A 68 11.23 38.22 -0.89
CA ASP A 68 10.24 38.19 -1.99
C ASP A 68 10.22 36.78 -2.63
N LYS A 69 11.38 36.20 -2.85
CA LYS A 69 11.48 34.83 -3.34
C LYS A 69 10.95 33.80 -2.33
N ALA A 70 11.15 34.04 -1.03
CA ALA A 70 10.58 33.21 0.02
C ALA A 70 9.05 33.28 0.02
N LYS A 71 8.46 34.48 -0.15
CA LYS A 71 7.00 34.63 -0.27
C LYS A 71 6.42 33.97 -1.51
N GLU A 72 7.14 34.00 -2.63
CA GLU A 72 6.75 33.32 -3.87
C GLU A 72 6.80 31.80 -3.72
N ALA A 73 7.90 31.27 -3.19
CA ALA A 73 8.04 29.84 -2.91
C ALA A 73 6.96 29.33 -1.93
N ASP A 74 6.65 30.08 -0.86
CA ASP A 74 5.58 29.74 0.08
C ASP A 74 4.21 29.70 -0.61
N ALA A 75 3.92 30.67 -1.50
CA ALA A 75 2.67 30.67 -2.25
C ALA A 75 2.57 29.48 -3.24
N MET A 76 3.69 29.12 -3.89
CA MET A 76 3.74 27.94 -4.75
C MET A 76 3.53 26.66 -3.95
N PHE A 77 4.16 26.54 -2.79
CA PHE A 77 3.98 25.39 -1.91
C PHE A 77 2.55 25.28 -1.38
N CYS A 78 1.89 26.39 -1.05
CA CYS A 78 0.46 26.38 -0.69
C CYS A 78 -0.38 25.74 -1.80
N LYS A 79 -0.20 26.16 -3.06
CA LYS A 79 -0.93 25.58 -4.21
C LYS A 79 -0.64 24.10 -4.39
N PHE A 80 0.61 23.68 -4.20
CA PHE A 80 0.98 22.28 -4.28
C PHE A 80 0.28 21.46 -3.18
N ILE A 81 0.26 21.93 -1.93
CA ILE A 81 -0.44 21.29 -0.83
C ILE A 81 -1.94 21.15 -1.14
N GLU A 82 -2.57 22.23 -1.63
CA GLU A 82 -3.99 22.23 -1.99
C GLU A 82 -4.29 21.17 -3.06
N SER A 83 -3.44 21.04 -4.07
CA SER A 83 -3.59 20.01 -5.11
C SER A 83 -3.42 18.59 -4.57
N VAL A 84 -2.49 18.38 -3.64
CA VAL A 84 -2.25 17.09 -3.00
C VAL A 84 -3.42 16.70 -2.10
N PHE A 85 -4.05 17.64 -1.44
CA PHE A 85 -5.14 17.38 -0.50
C PHE A 85 -6.53 17.40 -1.16
N ASP A 86 -6.62 17.71 -2.46
CA ASP A 86 -7.91 17.66 -3.16
C ASP A 86 -8.56 16.29 -3.01
N LYS A 87 -9.82 16.30 -2.53
CA LYS A 87 -10.63 15.08 -2.28
C LYS A 87 -10.02 14.06 -1.31
N ARG A 88 -9.03 14.45 -0.49
CA ARG A 88 -8.40 13.57 0.50
C ARG A 88 -8.59 14.10 1.91
N ILE A 89 -8.87 13.20 2.84
CA ILE A 89 -8.95 13.54 4.27
C ILE A 89 -7.63 13.09 4.91
N VAL A 90 -6.81 14.08 5.23
CA VAL A 90 -5.49 13.87 5.83
C VAL A 90 -5.52 14.30 7.29
N SER A 91 -5.13 13.41 8.19
CA SER A 91 -5.12 13.67 9.66
C SER A 91 -3.79 14.24 10.14
N SER A 92 -2.70 13.90 9.48
CA SER A 92 -1.36 14.24 9.92
C SER A 92 -0.43 14.47 8.75
N VAL A 93 0.50 15.39 8.93
CA VAL A 93 1.47 15.78 7.91
C VAL A 93 2.87 15.73 8.50
N PHE A 94 3.79 15.20 7.72
CA PHE A 94 5.21 15.16 8.03
C PHE A 94 5.97 15.98 7.01
N LEU A 95 6.91 16.79 7.47
CA LEU A 95 7.86 17.53 6.64
C LEU A 95 9.26 17.00 6.91
N THR A 96 10.00 16.68 5.87
CA THR A 96 11.37 16.18 5.95
C THR A 96 12.21 16.69 4.77
N GLY A 97 13.51 16.66 4.92
CA GLY A 97 14.46 17.11 3.91
C GLY A 97 15.07 18.47 4.19
N GLU A 98 16.25 18.70 3.62
CA GLU A 98 17.05 19.91 3.83
C GLU A 98 16.32 21.18 3.40
N GLY A 99 15.44 21.08 2.40
CA GLY A 99 14.67 22.23 1.90
C GLY A 99 13.70 22.83 2.90
N PHE A 100 13.35 22.12 4.00
CA PHE A 100 12.51 22.65 5.07
C PHE A 100 13.28 23.20 6.29
N GLU A 101 14.60 23.21 6.26
CA GLU A 101 15.40 23.70 7.39
C GLU A 101 15.25 25.21 7.65
N ASN A 102 14.93 25.99 6.63
CA ASN A 102 14.69 27.42 6.74
C ASN A 102 13.20 27.73 6.79
N ASN A 103 12.77 28.61 7.69
CA ASN A 103 11.37 28.98 7.91
C ASN A 103 10.76 29.83 6.77
N TRP A 104 10.92 29.44 5.51
CA TRP A 104 10.44 30.17 4.34
C TRP A 104 8.97 29.98 4.03
N TYR A 105 8.28 29.00 4.66
CA TYR A 105 6.92 28.54 4.35
C TYR A 105 5.88 28.82 5.45
N PRO A 106 5.77 30.03 6.01
CA PRO A 106 4.84 30.30 7.11
C PRO A 106 3.37 30.22 6.71
N LYS A 107 3.01 30.55 5.46
CA LYS A 107 1.63 30.41 4.96
C LYS A 107 1.29 28.95 4.73
N ALA A 108 2.16 28.20 4.06
CA ALA A 108 1.99 26.79 3.82
C ALA A 108 1.88 26.01 5.15
N LEU A 109 2.66 26.36 6.17
CA LEU A 109 2.55 25.76 7.50
C LEU A 109 1.16 25.96 8.11
N ARG A 110 0.54 27.11 7.95
CA ARG A 110 -0.84 27.36 8.40
C ARG A 110 -1.84 26.47 7.65
N VAL A 111 -1.67 26.30 6.33
CA VAL A 111 -2.50 25.41 5.52
C VAL A 111 -2.34 23.96 5.98
N LEU A 112 -1.11 23.52 6.23
CA LEU A 112 -0.81 22.16 6.73
C LEU A 112 -1.42 21.91 8.11
N CYS A 113 -1.35 22.89 9.01
CA CYS A 113 -1.88 22.77 10.38
C CYS A 113 -3.40 22.93 10.48
N ASN A 114 -4.09 23.29 9.41
CA ASN A 114 -5.54 23.51 9.44
C ASN A 114 -6.30 22.17 9.64
N GLY A 115 -6.73 21.92 10.87
CA GLY A 115 -7.40 20.67 11.27
C GLY A 115 -6.52 19.43 11.25
N ARG A 116 -5.19 19.58 11.16
CA ARG A 116 -4.22 18.49 11.07
C ARG A 116 -3.08 18.67 12.07
N ARG A 117 -2.39 17.58 12.35
CA ARG A 117 -1.13 17.61 13.11
C ARG A 117 0.03 17.69 12.12
N ALA A 118 0.88 18.70 12.23
CA ALA A 118 2.09 18.83 11.43
C ALA A 118 3.34 18.52 12.26
N PHE A 119 4.23 17.72 11.69
CA PHE A 119 5.50 17.31 12.30
C PHE A 119 6.64 17.63 11.36
N ILE A 120 7.72 18.17 11.90
CA ILE A 120 8.94 18.46 11.16
C ILE A 120 10.06 17.61 11.74
N GLY A 121 10.83 16.94 10.90
CA GLY A 121 11.96 16.15 11.37
C GLY A 121 12.85 15.62 10.27
N ASN A 122 14.17 15.82 10.43
CA ASN A 122 15.18 15.42 9.46
C ASN A 122 15.58 13.95 9.57
N ASN A 123 15.21 13.27 10.67
CA ASN A 123 15.59 11.89 10.96
C ASN A 123 14.41 10.90 10.94
N LEU A 124 13.34 11.21 10.23
CA LEU A 124 12.13 10.38 10.16
C LEU A 124 12.42 8.98 9.60
N TYR A 125 13.26 8.88 8.57
CA TYR A 125 13.64 7.60 7.97
C TYR A 125 14.42 6.73 8.93
N SER A 126 15.45 7.27 9.58
CA SER A 126 16.27 6.53 10.54
C SER A 126 15.47 6.06 11.75
N LYS A 127 14.61 6.92 12.28
CA LYS A 127 13.69 6.56 13.36
C LYS A 127 12.70 5.47 12.91
N GLY A 128 12.14 5.61 11.72
CA GLY A 128 11.23 4.61 11.14
C GLY A 128 11.89 3.24 11.01
N ALA A 129 13.12 3.19 10.50
CA ALA A 129 13.92 1.98 10.38
C ALA A 129 14.21 1.34 11.75
N CYS A 130 14.64 2.12 12.73
CA CYS A 130 14.90 1.65 14.09
C CYS A 130 13.64 1.05 14.75
N TYR A 131 12.50 1.73 14.65
CA TYR A 131 11.24 1.21 15.18
C TYR A 131 10.79 -0.07 14.48
N THR A 132 10.98 -0.18 13.17
CA THR A 132 10.65 -1.38 12.42
C THR A 132 11.52 -2.55 12.84
N ALA A 133 12.84 -2.34 12.95
CA ALA A 133 13.78 -3.35 13.41
C ALA A 133 13.46 -3.82 14.83
N TYR A 134 13.21 -2.89 15.75
CA TYR A 134 12.86 -3.22 17.13
C TYR A 134 11.58 -4.09 17.20
N ARG A 135 10.54 -3.73 16.42
CA ARG A 135 9.29 -4.49 16.42
C ARG A 135 9.45 -5.90 15.85
N LYS A 136 10.20 -6.04 14.76
CA LYS A 136 10.47 -7.35 14.16
C LYS A 136 11.29 -8.25 15.09
N LEU A 137 12.33 -7.70 15.72
CA LEU A 137 13.28 -8.48 16.50
C LEU A 137 12.78 -8.80 17.92
N PHE A 138 12.10 -7.88 18.56
CA PHE A 138 11.77 -7.99 19.99
C PHE A 138 10.29 -8.17 20.28
N MET A 139 9.40 -7.69 19.41
CA MET A 139 7.97 -7.79 19.62
C MET A 139 7.29 -8.85 18.75
N HIS A 140 7.97 -9.36 17.74
CA HIS A 140 7.43 -10.32 16.75
C HIS A 140 6.08 -9.88 16.15
N ILE A 141 5.89 -8.56 15.99
CA ILE A 141 4.67 -7.99 15.46
C ILE A 141 4.89 -7.59 14.00
N GLU A 142 4.24 -8.29 13.10
CA GLU A 142 4.27 -8.00 11.66
C GLU A 142 3.13 -7.09 11.18
N ASN A 143 2.11 -6.90 11.99
CA ASN A 143 0.95 -6.08 11.62
C ASN A 143 1.16 -4.60 12.01
N PRO A 144 0.92 -3.62 11.11
CA PRO A 144 0.41 -3.78 9.75
C PRO A 144 1.46 -4.30 8.77
N VAL A 145 0.98 -4.96 7.74
CA VAL A 145 1.80 -5.39 6.61
C VAL A 145 2.00 -4.20 5.68
N TYR A 146 3.25 -3.81 5.44
CA TYR A 146 3.58 -2.81 4.44
C TYR A 146 3.59 -3.45 3.05
N LEU A 147 2.80 -2.92 2.14
CA LEU A 147 2.77 -3.33 0.75
C LEU A 147 3.80 -2.49 -0.01
N SER A 148 4.97 -3.09 -0.22
CA SER A 148 6.00 -2.60 -1.14
C SER A 148 5.68 -3.05 -2.57
N GLU A 149 6.41 -2.53 -3.55
CA GLU A 149 6.20 -2.84 -4.97
C GLU A 149 6.35 -4.33 -5.31
N ASP A 150 7.10 -5.08 -4.50
CA ASP A 150 7.32 -6.51 -4.65
C ASP A 150 6.24 -7.38 -3.99
N LYS A 151 5.22 -6.78 -3.37
CA LYS A 151 4.14 -7.50 -2.66
C LYS A 151 2.83 -7.48 -3.44
N LEU A 152 2.18 -8.63 -3.42
CA LEU A 152 0.89 -8.82 -4.08
C LEU A 152 -0.21 -8.02 -3.38
N THR A 153 -0.95 -7.26 -4.17
CA THR A 153 -2.12 -6.49 -3.76
C THR A 153 -3.42 -7.22 -4.03
N ASP A 154 -3.33 -8.31 -4.78
CA ASP A 154 -4.47 -9.12 -5.16
C ASP A 154 -4.37 -10.51 -4.50
N GLN A 155 -5.48 -11.02 -4.00
CA GLN A 155 -5.63 -12.38 -3.49
C GLN A 155 -6.33 -13.22 -4.54
N ILE A 156 -5.90 -14.47 -4.69
CA ILE A 156 -6.58 -15.43 -5.54
C ILE A 156 -7.13 -16.54 -4.65
N THR A 157 -8.44 -16.78 -4.76
CA THR A 157 -9.12 -17.84 -4.05
C THR A 157 -9.81 -18.79 -5.03
N VAL A 158 -9.93 -20.04 -4.62
CA VAL A 158 -10.66 -21.10 -5.36
C VAL A 158 -11.69 -21.70 -4.43
N ASN A 159 -12.90 -21.95 -4.95
CA ASN A 159 -13.89 -22.69 -4.18
C ASN A 159 -13.48 -24.15 -4.07
N MET A 160 -13.27 -24.62 -2.86
CA MET A 160 -12.92 -26.02 -2.61
C MET A 160 -13.42 -26.48 -1.25
N ARG A 161 -13.47 -27.81 -1.08
CA ARG A 161 -13.80 -28.42 0.21
C ARG A 161 -12.53 -28.72 0.98
N VAL A 162 -12.40 -28.08 2.15
CA VAL A 162 -11.29 -28.29 3.08
C VAL A 162 -11.87 -28.83 4.38
N ASP A 163 -11.37 -29.96 4.85
CA ASP A 163 -11.86 -30.63 6.07
C ASP A 163 -13.39 -30.83 6.09
N GLY A 164 -13.97 -31.11 4.91
CA GLY A 164 -15.41 -31.37 4.74
C GLY A 164 -16.27 -30.10 4.64
N GLN A 165 -15.69 -28.90 4.73
CA GLN A 165 -16.39 -27.63 4.59
C GLN A 165 -16.05 -26.97 3.26
N GLU A 166 -17.07 -26.51 2.55
CA GLU A 166 -16.92 -25.72 1.35
C GLU A 166 -16.49 -24.27 1.70
N MET A 167 -15.43 -23.81 1.07
CA MET A 167 -14.90 -22.47 1.31
C MET A 167 -14.11 -21.93 0.12
N TRP A 168 -14.04 -20.62 0.00
CA TRP A 168 -13.09 -19.93 -0.86
C TRP A 168 -11.70 -19.98 -0.22
N TYR A 169 -10.88 -20.91 -0.66
CA TYR A 169 -9.55 -21.13 -0.11
C TYR A 169 -8.53 -20.22 -0.79
N PRO A 170 -7.75 -19.43 -0.03
CA PRO A 170 -6.74 -18.56 -0.60
C PRO A 170 -5.52 -19.36 -1.06
N ILE A 171 -5.34 -19.43 -2.37
CA ILE A 171 -4.15 -20.03 -2.99
C ILE A 171 -3.03 -19.01 -3.20
N VAL A 172 -3.39 -17.73 -3.25
CA VAL A 172 -2.48 -16.58 -3.21
C VAL A 172 -3.02 -15.57 -2.21
N SER A 173 -2.17 -15.06 -1.34
CA SER A 173 -2.59 -14.14 -0.27
C SER A 173 -2.05 -12.72 -0.48
N TRP A 174 -2.85 -11.72 -0.10
CA TRP A 174 -2.40 -10.34 -0.04
C TRP A 174 -1.12 -10.18 0.79
N GLY A 175 -0.21 -9.34 0.33
CA GLY A 175 1.02 -9.00 1.03
C GLY A 175 2.11 -10.06 0.99
N ALA A 176 1.88 -11.17 0.30
CA ALA A 176 2.94 -12.12 -0.04
C ALA A 176 3.89 -11.51 -1.09
N HIS A 177 5.15 -11.90 -1.09
CA HIS A 177 6.07 -11.54 -2.15
C HIS A 177 5.74 -12.32 -3.42
N TRP A 178 5.62 -11.64 -4.56
CA TRP A 178 5.23 -12.28 -5.80
C TRP A 178 6.18 -13.43 -6.19
N TYR A 179 7.49 -13.25 -6.00
CA TYR A 179 8.51 -14.27 -6.31
C TYR A 179 8.54 -15.46 -5.35
N GLU A 180 7.87 -15.35 -4.19
CA GLU A 180 7.70 -16.45 -3.22
C GLU A 180 6.32 -17.11 -3.34
N SER A 181 5.44 -16.57 -4.20
CA SER A 181 4.05 -17.01 -4.33
C SER A 181 3.84 -18.06 -5.42
N ASN A 182 4.92 -18.53 -6.04
CA ASN A 182 4.86 -19.68 -6.93
C ASN A 182 4.54 -20.92 -6.11
N ASN A 183 3.50 -21.64 -6.51
CA ASN A 183 3.03 -22.77 -5.74
C ASN A 183 2.33 -23.81 -6.63
N GLN A 184 2.18 -25.02 -6.08
CA GLN A 184 1.58 -26.14 -6.75
C GLN A 184 0.69 -26.88 -5.76
N TRP A 185 -0.54 -27.19 -6.16
CA TRP A 185 -1.51 -27.94 -5.36
C TRP A 185 -2.01 -29.15 -6.11
N GLU A 186 -2.21 -30.24 -5.41
CA GLU A 186 -2.99 -31.36 -5.88
C GLU A 186 -4.38 -31.31 -5.24
N VAL A 187 -5.41 -31.33 -6.06
CA VAL A 187 -6.81 -31.34 -5.63
C VAL A 187 -7.54 -32.51 -6.25
N LEU A 188 -8.58 -32.99 -5.57
CA LEU A 188 -9.50 -33.96 -6.13
C LEU A 188 -10.69 -33.21 -6.73
N LEU A 189 -11.00 -33.52 -7.99
CA LEU A 189 -12.17 -32.94 -8.64
C LEU A 189 -13.45 -33.62 -8.14
N GLU A 190 -14.41 -32.79 -7.77
CA GLU A 190 -15.82 -33.13 -7.80
C GLU A 190 -16.33 -33.07 -9.24
N ASP A 191 -17.57 -33.44 -9.49
CA ASP A 191 -18.18 -33.40 -10.83
C ASP A 191 -18.45 -31.92 -11.26
N VAL A 192 -17.39 -31.20 -11.63
CA VAL A 192 -17.43 -29.80 -12.06
C VAL A 192 -16.94 -29.68 -13.49
N GLU A 193 -17.54 -28.74 -14.23
CA GLU A 193 -17.22 -28.46 -15.65
C GLU A 193 -16.17 -27.36 -15.80
N ASP A 194 -16.01 -26.51 -14.78
CA ASP A 194 -15.02 -25.43 -14.74
C ASP A 194 -14.46 -25.24 -13.32
N ILE A 195 -13.29 -24.63 -13.26
CA ILE A 195 -12.71 -24.14 -12.00
C ILE A 195 -12.83 -22.63 -11.99
N GLU A 196 -13.43 -22.10 -10.93
CA GLU A 196 -13.64 -20.69 -10.76
C GLU A 196 -12.61 -20.10 -9.78
N PHE A 197 -11.91 -19.05 -10.24
CA PHE A 197 -10.94 -18.28 -9.47
C PHE A 197 -11.52 -16.90 -9.17
N HIS A 198 -11.56 -16.53 -7.88
CA HIS A 198 -11.89 -15.17 -7.48
C HIS A 198 -10.59 -14.40 -7.21
N ILE A 199 -10.42 -13.31 -7.92
CA ILE A 199 -9.29 -12.38 -7.79
C ILE A 199 -9.82 -11.13 -7.09
N GLU A 200 -9.47 -10.95 -5.83
CA GLU A 200 -9.91 -9.82 -5.02
C GLU A 200 -8.77 -8.81 -4.87
N SER A 201 -8.99 -7.58 -5.36
CA SER A 201 -8.03 -6.49 -5.24
C SER A 201 -8.20 -5.73 -3.93
N LEU A 202 -7.16 -5.71 -3.12
CA LEU A 202 -7.12 -4.94 -1.88
C LEU A 202 -7.16 -3.43 -2.11
N ILE A 203 -6.61 -2.96 -3.25
CA ILE A 203 -6.56 -1.53 -3.59
C ILE A 203 -7.90 -1.06 -4.16
N GLN A 204 -8.48 -1.83 -5.08
CA GLN A 204 -9.72 -1.46 -5.77
C GLN A 204 -10.98 -1.88 -5.01
N GLY A 205 -10.86 -2.86 -4.11
CA GLY A 205 -12.00 -3.40 -3.34
C GLY A 205 -13.01 -4.14 -4.19
N ASN A 206 -12.62 -4.60 -5.40
CA ASN A 206 -13.46 -5.36 -6.31
C ASN A 206 -13.00 -6.82 -6.39
N VAL A 207 -13.92 -7.69 -6.79
CA VAL A 207 -13.65 -9.09 -7.09
C VAL A 207 -13.86 -9.32 -8.58
N LYS A 208 -12.87 -9.90 -9.23
CA LYS A 208 -12.94 -10.39 -10.61
C LYS A 208 -13.00 -11.90 -10.56
N THR A 209 -13.87 -12.48 -11.38
CA THR A 209 -13.97 -13.94 -11.53
C THR A 209 -13.37 -14.37 -12.85
N GLU A 210 -12.47 -15.35 -12.81
CA GLU A 210 -11.94 -16.04 -13.97
C GLU A 210 -12.31 -17.52 -13.89
N LYS A 211 -12.63 -18.13 -15.04
CA LYS A 211 -13.00 -19.54 -15.13
C LYS A 211 -12.09 -20.27 -16.09
N ILE A 212 -11.66 -21.43 -15.69
CA ILE A 212 -10.91 -22.36 -16.54
C ILE A 212 -11.80 -23.56 -16.82
N SER A 213 -12.17 -23.77 -18.11
CA SER A 213 -12.94 -24.91 -18.54
C SER A 213 -12.12 -26.20 -18.44
N LEU A 214 -12.77 -27.26 -17.96
CA LEU A 214 -12.22 -28.62 -17.89
C LEU A 214 -12.71 -29.47 -19.08
N ASP A 215 -13.00 -28.85 -20.22
CA ASP A 215 -13.41 -29.54 -21.42
C ASP A 215 -12.42 -30.63 -21.85
N GLY A 216 -12.93 -31.81 -22.15
CA GLY A 216 -12.11 -32.94 -22.59
C GLY A 216 -11.56 -33.81 -21.47
N PHE A 217 -11.81 -33.47 -20.20
CA PHE A 217 -11.48 -34.39 -19.11
C PHE A 217 -12.43 -35.62 -19.11
N PRO A 218 -11.88 -36.83 -18.93
CA PRO A 218 -12.72 -38.00 -18.89
C PRO A 218 -13.62 -38.01 -17.64
N LYS A 219 -14.93 -38.21 -17.82
CA LYS A 219 -15.84 -38.36 -16.71
C LYS A 219 -15.47 -39.63 -15.92
N ARG A 220 -15.11 -39.46 -14.66
CA ARG A 220 -14.75 -40.51 -13.72
C ARG A 220 -15.67 -40.42 -12.50
N ALA A 221 -15.58 -41.45 -11.63
CA ALA A 221 -16.29 -41.37 -10.36
C ALA A 221 -15.84 -40.14 -9.54
N GLU A 222 -16.75 -39.57 -8.76
CA GLU A 222 -16.45 -38.43 -7.86
C GLU A 222 -15.17 -38.70 -7.07
N TYR A 223 -14.36 -37.64 -6.87
CA TYR A 223 -13.08 -37.70 -6.15
C TYR A 223 -12.03 -38.65 -6.71
N SER A 224 -12.20 -39.17 -7.92
CA SER A 224 -11.22 -40.07 -8.53
C SER A 224 -10.23 -39.37 -9.47
N THR A 225 -10.53 -38.15 -9.90
CA THR A 225 -9.66 -37.34 -10.76
C THR A 225 -8.82 -36.40 -9.93
N ARG A 226 -7.51 -36.57 -9.99
CA ARG A 226 -6.54 -35.65 -9.41
C ARG A 226 -6.21 -34.58 -10.43
N LEU A 227 -6.25 -33.35 -10.00
CA LEU A 227 -5.83 -32.21 -10.77
C LEU A 227 -4.66 -31.54 -10.05
N GLN A 228 -3.64 -31.20 -10.81
CA GLN A 228 -2.53 -30.40 -10.34
C GLN A 228 -2.74 -28.96 -10.83
N ILE A 229 -2.79 -28.03 -9.90
CA ILE A 229 -2.88 -26.60 -10.17
C ILE A 229 -1.51 -25.99 -9.89
N GLU A 230 -0.91 -25.38 -10.89
CA GLU A 230 0.34 -24.67 -10.76
C GLU A 230 0.12 -23.16 -10.96
N ILE A 231 0.67 -22.34 -10.07
CA ILE A 231 0.68 -20.89 -10.17
C ILE A 231 2.13 -20.43 -10.28
N LEU A 232 2.41 -19.67 -11.34
CA LEU A 232 3.71 -19.06 -11.61
C LEU A 232 3.55 -17.58 -11.82
N PHE A 233 4.15 -16.76 -10.95
CA PHE A 233 4.22 -15.32 -11.12
C PHE A 233 5.38 -14.94 -12.05
N LEU A 234 5.08 -14.07 -13.02
CA LEU A 234 6.06 -13.49 -13.93
C LEU A 234 6.54 -12.12 -13.42
N ASP A 235 5.66 -11.41 -12.75
CA ASP A 235 5.89 -10.14 -12.07
C ASP A 235 4.80 -9.93 -11.00
N GLU A 236 4.78 -8.77 -10.34
CA GLU A 236 3.82 -8.45 -9.27
C GLU A 236 2.35 -8.31 -9.76
N LYS A 237 2.11 -8.29 -11.06
CA LYS A 237 0.78 -8.11 -11.68
C LYS A 237 0.34 -9.25 -12.55
N THR A 238 1.27 -10.12 -12.93
CA THR A 238 1.03 -11.16 -13.94
C THR A 238 1.35 -12.52 -13.38
N CYS A 239 0.38 -13.41 -13.32
CA CYS A 239 0.59 -14.82 -13.04
C CYS A 239 0.01 -15.71 -14.16
N ARG A 240 0.57 -16.89 -14.29
CA ARG A 240 0.07 -17.97 -15.11
C ARG A 240 -0.49 -19.05 -14.19
N ILE A 241 -1.68 -19.52 -14.49
CA ILE A 241 -2.30 -20.69 -13.85
C ILE A 241 -2.41 -21.80 -14.89
N THR A 242 -1.90 -22.96 -14.58
CA THR A 242 -1.92 -24.14 -15.44
C THR A 242 -2.35 -25.37 -14.66
#